data_4348eccb6cd72d340d2faf7065911a07
#
_entry.id   4348eccb6cd72d340d2faf7065911a07
#
_cell.length_a   1.000
_cell.length_b   1.000
_cell.length_c   1.000
_cell.angle_alpha   90.00
_cell.angle_beta   90.00
_cell.angle_gamma   90.00
#
_symmetry.space_group_name_H-M   'P 1'
#
loop_
_entity.id
_entity.type
_entity.pdbx_description
1 polymer ?
#
loop_
_entity_poly.entity_id
_entity_poly.type
_entity_poly.pdbx_seq_one_letter_code
_entity_poly.pdbx_strand_id
1 'polypeptide(L)'
;TTELIEGIIKATKFIKSDYDQIDQEIFSSQFIKKAKNSQFLIIGSDINTKLFYNYNLINQYLENLKNNVKEVLLRTNKINNINIIFFNVSLLISSYYTSKNNFDKIQKKIKKFNEFLINLSIKNKNLIILDVDKLKNFIGSKNFYDISNYYLSKTPYSEITNNYISFEVTKIINAELNIRKKCLIVDLDNTLWGGVLG
;
A
#
# COMPACT_ATOMS: atom_id res chain seq x y z
N THR A 1 -3.14 8.91 -7.74
CA THR A 1 -2.09 8.56 -6.74
C THR A 1 -0.71 8.67 -7.34
N THR A 2 -0.47 8.08 -8.53
CA THR A 2 0.84 8.13 -9.21
C THR A 2 1.25 9.56 -9.57
N GLU A 3 0.34 10.38 -10.08
CA GLU A 3 0.59 11.80 -10.42
C GLU A 3 0.97 12.64 -9.20
N LEU A 4 0.36 12.36 -8.05
CA LEU A 4 0.71 13.02 -6.79
C LEU A 4 2.12 12.64 -6.32
N ILE A 5 2.49 11.36 -6.47
CA ILE A 5 3.84 10.89 -6.12
C ILE A 5 4.87 11.50 -7.09
N GLU A 6 4.59 11.55 -8.39
CA GLU A 6 5.43 12.20 -9.41
C GLU A 6 5.66 13.68 -9.10
N GLY A 7 4.64 14.39 -8.62
CA GLY A 7 4.75 15.79 -8.21
C GLY A 7 5.63 16.03 -6.98
N ILE A 8 5.70 15.04 -6.07
CA ILE A 8 6.46 15.15 -4.82
C ILE A 8 7.92 14.68 -4.99
N ILE A 9 8.16 13.66 -5.83
CA ILE A 9 9.50 13.11 -6.08
C ILE A 9 9.99 13.63 -7.43
N LYS A 10 10.61 14.81 -7.42
CA LYS A 10 11.27 15.38 -8.60
C LYS A 10 12.37 14.43 -9.08
N ALA A 11 12.31 14.00 -10.33
CA ALA A 11 13.29 13.12 -11.00
C ALA A 11 12.99 11.60 -10.99
N THR A 12 11.79 11.18 -10.69
CA THR A 12 11.43 9.75 -10.74
C THR A 12 10.62 9.45 -12.00
N LYS A 13 11.05 8.45 -12.75
CA LYS A 13 10.28 7.93 -13.89
C LYS A 13 9.39 6.80 -13.42
N PHE A 14 8.08 6.94 -13.59
CA PHE A 14 7.11 5.89 -13.26
C PHE A 14 6.79 5.04 -14.49
N ILE A 15 6.84 3.72 -14.31
CA ILE A 15 6.34 2.75 -15.28
C ILE A 15 5.02 2.24 -14.73
N LYS A 16 3.91 2.65 -15.35
CA LYS A 16 2.57 2.23 -14.92
C LYS A 16 2.22 0.89 -15.55
N SER A 17 1.52 0.06 -14.80
CA SER A 17 0.84 -1.13 -15.29
C SER A 17 -0.63 -0.82 -15.56
N ASP A 18 -1.23 -1.53 -16.49
CA ASP A 18 -2.65 -1.37 -16.78
C ASP A 18 -3.49 -1.82 -15.57
N TYR A 19 -4.66 -1.20 -15.44
CA TYR A 19 -5.59 -1.49 -14.35
C TYR A 19 -6.07 -2.95 -14.43
N ASP A 20 -6.17 -3.60 -13.26
CA ASP A 20 -6.66 -4.98 -13.07
C ASP A 20 -5.85 -6.09 -13.79
N GLN A 21 -4.62 -5.76 -14.25
CA GLN A 21 -3.73 -6.72 -14.92
C GLN A 21 -2.52 -7.13 -14.07
N ILE A 22 -2.55 -6.83 -12.77
CA ILE A 22 -1.45 -7.13 -11.84
C ILE A 22 -1.03 -8.60 -11.91
N ASP A 23 -2.00 -9.53 -11.92
CA ASP A 23 -1.72 -10.96 -11.96
C ASP A 23 -1.03 -11.32 -13.28
N GLN A 24 -1.58 -10.86 -14.41
CA GLN A 24 -1.02 -11.13 -15.74
C GLN A 24 0.37 -10.54 -15.87
N GLU A 25 0.60 -9.36 -15.32
CA GLU A 25 1.87 -8.67 -15.41
C GLU A 25 2.95 -9.36 -14.57
N ILE A 26 2.65 -9.73 -13.32
CA ILE A 26 3.59 -10.45 -12.44
C ILE A 26 4.07 -11.75 -13.08
N PHE A 27 3.19 -12.48 -13.76
CA PHE A 27 3.54 -13.75 -14.43
C PHE A 27 4.11 -13.56 -15.85
N SER A 28 4.11 -12.34 -16.38
CA SER A 28 4.63 -12.07 -17.74
C SER A 28 6.17 -12.16 -17.81
N SER A 29 6.69 -12.40 -19.02
CA SER A 29 8.13 -12.35 -19.29
C SER A 29 8.70 -10.92 -19.22
N GLN A 30 7.83 -9.90 -19.39
CA GLN A 30 8.23 -8.49 -19.35
C GLN A 30 8.42 -7.97 -17.92
N PHE A 31 7.83 -8.63 -16.93
CA PHE A 31 7.91 -8.24 -15.52
C PHE A 31 9.38 -8.05 -15.07
N ILE A 32 10.21 -9.05 -15.30
CA ILE A 32 11.64 -9.01 -14.92
C ILE A 32 12.38 -7.85 -15.60
N LYS A 33 12.06 -7.55 -16.86
CA LYS A 33 12.68 -6.45 -17.60
C LYS A 33 12.29 -5.09 -17.00
N LYS A 34 11.01 -4.90 -16.66
CA LYS A 34 10.50 -3.71 -15.99
C LYS A 34 11.12 -3.58 -14.59
N ALA A 35 11.14 -4.66 -13.81
CA ALA A 35 11.68 -4.69 -12.46
C ALA A 35 13.18 -4.37 -12.41
N LYS A 36 14.00 -4.88 -13.35
CA LYS A 36 15.44 -4.56 -13.45
C LYS A 36 15.73 -3.08 -13.65
N ASN A 37 14.80 -2.35 -14.26
CA ASN A 37 14.94 -0.92 -14.54
C ASN A 37 14.26 -0.05 -13.45
N SER A 38 13.84 -0.64 -12.33
CA SER A 38 13.12 0.04 -11.26
C SER A 38 13.85 -0.14 -9.93
N GLN A 39 13.83 0.90 -9.10
CA GLN A 39 14.31 0.82 -7.72
C GLN A 39 13.19 0.43 -6.74
N PHE A 40 11.96 0.74 -7.09
CA PHE A 40 10.79 0.44 -6.30
C PHE A 40 9.71 -0.23 -7.17
N LEU A 41 9.06 -1.20 -6.58
CA LEU A 41 7.85 -1.83 -7.11
C LEU A 41 6.72 -1.57 -6.11
N ILE A 42 5.69 -0.84 -6.54
CA ILE A 42 4.54 -0.49 -5.69
C ILE A 42 3.35 -1.34 -6.14
N ILE A 43 2.82 -2.13 -5.23
CA ILE A 43 1.69 -3.04 -5.49
C ILE A 43 0.56 -2.68 -4.55
N GLY A 44 -0.51 -2.11 -5.09
CA GLY A 44 -1.77 -1.89 -4.37
C GLY A 44 -2.60 -3.18 -4.31
N SER A 45 -3.33 -3.37 -3.23
CA SER A 45 -4.32 -4.42 -3.08
C SER A 45 -5.67 -3.78 -2.75
N ASP A 46 -6.64 -3.92 -3.64
CA ASP A 46 -7.99 -3.42 -3.43
C ASP A 46 -8.98 -4.57 -3.36
N ILE A 47 -9.81 -4.59 -2.32
CA ILE A 47 -10.92 -5.53 -2.28
C ILE A 47 -12.09 -4.94 -3.06
N ASN A 48 -12.44 -5.59 -4.16
CA ASN A 48 -13.62 -5.27 -4.95
C ASN A 48 -14.90 -5.47 -4.11
N THR A 49 -15.85 -4.55 -4.22
CA THR A 49 -17.14 -4.64 -3.51
C THR A 49 -17.90 -5.92 -3.77
N LYS A 50 -17.78 -6.51 -4.96
CA LYS A 50 -18.39 -7.81 -5.30
C LYS A 50 -17.90 -8.97 -4.41
N LEU A 51 -16.71 -8.86 -3.84
CA LEU A 51 -16.13 -9.88 -2.95
C LEU A 51 -16.81 -9.94 -1.59
N PHE A 52 -17.44 -8.85 -1.13
CA PHE A 52 -18.11 -8.81 0.16
C PHE A 52 -19.34 -9.70 0.27
N TYR A 53 -19.99 -9.94 -0.86
CA TYR A 53 -21.21 -10.76 -0.89
C TYR A 53 -20.93 -12.25 -0.99
N ASN A 54 -19.68 -12.65 -1.24
CA ASN A 54 -19.32 -14.05 -1.41
C ASN A 54 -18.02 -14.40 -0.68
N TYR A 55 -18.17 -15.10 0.45
CA TYR A 55 -17.05 -15.55 1.27
C TYR A 55 -16.02 -16.41 0.52
N ASN A 56 -16.46 -17.22 -0.42
CA ASN A 56 -15.56 -18.08 -1.20
C ASN A 56 -14.70 -17.25 -2.16
N LEU A 57 -15.26 -16.21 -2.76
CA LEU A 57 -14.51 -15.30 -3.63
C LEU A 57 -13.44 -14.54 -2.85
N ILE A 58 -13.71 -14.14 -1.60
CA ILE A 58 -12.69 -13.50 -0.76
C ILE A 58 -11.54 -14.45 -0.45
N ASN A 59 -11.83 -15.71 -0.15
CA ASN A 59 -10.77 -16.70 0.05
C ASN A 59 -9.88 -16.84 -1.18
N GLN A 60 -10.50 -17.01 -2.35
CA GLN A 60 -9.77 -17.14 -3.61
C GLN A 60 -8.92 -15.88 -3.89
N TYR A 61 -9.48 -14.71 -3.66
CA TYR A 61 -8.78 -13.45 -3.82
C TYR A 61 -7.55 -13.33 -2.90
N LEU A 62 -7.71 -13.63 -1.60
CA LEU A 62 -6.61 -13.57 -0.64
C LEU A 62 -5.52 -14.62 -0.93
N GLU A 63 -5.89 -15.80 -1.39
CA GLU A 63 -4.91 -16.82 -1.81
C GLU A 63 -4.17 -16.39 -3.09
N ASN A 64 -4.86 -15.77 -4.06
CA ASN A 64 -4.21 -15.20 -5.24
C ASN A 64 -3.21 -14.09 -4.83
N LEU A 65 -3.61 -13.18 -3.94
CA LEU A 65 -2.67 -12.15 -3.43
C LEU A 65 -1.46 -12.76 -2.73
N LYS A 66 -1.63 -13.82 -1.94
CA LYS A 66 -0.50 -14.53 -1.32
C LYS A 66 0.47 -15.10 -2.37
N ASN A 67 -0.09 -15.71 -3.41
CA ASN A 67 0.71 -16.26 -4.49
C ASN A 67 1.45 -15.15 -5.26
N ASN A 68 0.77 -14.04 -5.54
CA ASN A 68 1.37 -12.88 -6.19
C ASN A 68 2.56 -12.33 -5.41
N VAL A 69 2.40 -12.09 -4.10
CA VAL A 69 3.50 -11.60 -3.26
C VAL A 69 4.68 -12.55 -3.27
N LYS A 70 4.43 -13.85 -3.12
CA LYS A 70 5.49 -14.87 -3.16
C LYS A 70 6.20 -14.89 -4.50
N GLU A 71 5.44 -14.84 -5.60
CA GLU A 71 5.99 -14.85 -6.96
C GLU A 71 6.82 -13.59 -7.23
N VAL A 72 6.34 -12.42 -6.81
CA VAL A 72 7.09 -11.17 -6.91
C VAL A 72 8.42 -11.28 -6.17
N LEU A 73 8.43 -11.78 -4.94
CA LEU A 73 9.65 -11.99 -4.18
C LEU A 73 10.60 -12.97 -4.86
N LEU A 74 10.09 -14.11 -5.33
CA LEU A 74 10.91 -15.11 -6.05
C LEU A 74 11.55 -14.53 -7.32
N ARG A 75 10.79 -13.77 -8.09
CA ARG A 75 11.27 -13.16 -9.34
C ARG A 75 12.23 -12.00 -9.11
N THR A 76 12.04 -11.25 -8.04
CA THR A 76 12.88 -10.10 -7.69
C THR A 76 14.10 -10.45 -6.86
N ASN A 77 14.15 -11.62 -6.22
CA ASN A 77 15.30 -12.06 -5.42
C ASN A 77 16.64 -12.06 -6.17
N LYS A 78 16.60 -12.17 -7.49
CA LYS A 78 17.79 -12.13 -8.37
C LYS A 78 18.10 -10.72 -8.87
N ILE A 79 17.33 -9.73 -8.49
CA ILE A 79 17.48 -8.34 -8.89
C ILE A 79 18.02 -7.58 -7.68
N ASN A 80 19.23 -7.06 -7.81
CA ASN A 80 19.83 -6.27 -6.75
C ASN A 80 19.12 -4.90 -6.62
N ASN A 81 18.94 -4.44 -5.38
CA ASN A 81 18.47 -3.09 -5.04
C ASN A 81 17.04 -2.75 -5.47
N ILE A 82 16.12 -3.71 -5.52
CA ILE A 82 14.70 -3.42 -5.71
C ILE A 82 13.96 -3.54 -4.38
N ASN A 83 13.25 -2.48 -4.00
CA ASN A 83 12.36 -2.46 -2.85
C ASN A 83 10.91 -2.66 -3.30
N ILE A 84 10.16 -3.47 -2.59
CA ILE A 84 8.76 -3.77 -2.89
C ILE A 84 7.90 -3.13 -1.81
N ILE A 85 7.04 -2.21 -2.20
CA ILE A 85 6.02 -1.62 -1.32
C ILE A 85 4.70 -2.30 -1.63
N PHE A 86 4.21 -3.11 -0.70
CA PHE A 86 2.95 -3.83 -0.84
C PHE A 86 1.91 -3.27 0.14
N PHE A 87 0.71 -2.98 -0.36
CA PHE A 87 -0.38 -2.51 0.49
C PHE A 87 -1.06 -3.70 1.16
N ASN A 88 -1.27 -3.62 2.46
CA ASN A 88 -2.11 -4.61 3.12
C ASN A 88 -3.59 -4.40 2.73
N VAL A 89 -4.43 -5.33 3.12
CA VAL A 89 -5.85 -5.33 2.76
C VAL A 89 -6.67 -4.72 3.89
N SER A 90 -7.53 -3.75 3.54
CA SER A 90 -8.53 -3.20 4.44
C SER A 90 -9.95 -3.52 3.98
N LEU A 91 -10.87 -3.71 4.92
CA LEU A 91 -12.29 -3.90 4.61
C LEU A 91 -12.92 -2.62 4.05
N LEU A 92 -13.55 -2.72 2.88
CA LEU A 92 -14.16 -1.57 2.20
C LEU A 92 -15.43 -1.05 2.87
N ILE A 93 -16.27 -1.89 3.47
CA ILE A 93 -17.60 -1.49 3.91
C ILE A 93 -17.90 -1.99 5.32
N SER A 94 -18.64 -1.18 6.08
CA SER A 94 -19.22 -1.57 7.36
C SER A 94 -20.37 -2.57 7.16
N SER A 95 -20.60 -3.37 8.18
CA SER A 95 -21.42 -4.56 8.28
C SER A 95 -22.93 -4.47 7.94
N TYR A 96 -23.42 -3.39 7.33
CA TYR A 96 -24.86 -3.21 7.13
C TYR A 96 -25.54 -4.24 6.22
N TYR A 97 -24.78 -4.97 5.40
CA TYR A 97 -25.31 -5.85 4.36
C TYR A 97 -24.87 -7.31 4.44
N THR A 98 -24.05 -7.67 5.44
CA THR A 98 -23.64 -9.06 5.64
C THR A 98 -24.21 -9.60 6.94
N SER A 99 -24.63 -10.87 6.96
CA SER A 99 -24.95 -11.52 8.23
C SER A 99 -23.72 -11.41 9.15
N LYS A 100 -23.93 -11.10 10.41
CA LYS A 100 -22.86 -10.93 11.42
C LYS A 100 -21.79 -12.04 11.35
N ASN A 101 -22.21 -13.27 11.16
CA ASN A 101 -21.31 -14.43 11.06
C ASN A 101 -20.37 -14.40 9.85
N ASN A 102 -20.82 -13.87 8.71
CA ASN A 102 -19.97 -13.79 7.51
C ASN A 102 -18.99 -12.63 7.59
N PHE A 103 -19.42 -11.49 8.14
CA PHE A 103 -18.55 -10.35 8.35
C PHE A 103 -17.36 -10.70 9.27
N ASP A 104 -17.63 -11.32 10.41
CA ASP A 104 -16.58 -11.73 11.35
C ASP A 104 -15.61 -12.74 10.73
N LYS A 105 -16.12 -13.66 9.90
CA LYS A 105 -15.29 -14.62 9.18
C LYS A 105 -14.37 -13.94 8.16
N ILE A 106 -14.90 -12.98 7.41
CA ILE A 106 -14.16 -12.20 6.42
C ILE A 106 -13.07 -11.37 7.10
N GLN A 107 -13.43 -10.66 8.17
CA GLN A 107 -12.49 -9.86 8.94
C GLN A 107 -11.33 -10.70 9.51
N LYS A 108 -11.64 -11.86 10.08
CA LYS A 108 -10.60 -12.81 10.56
C LYS A 108 -9.67 -13.27 9.45
N LYS A 109 -10.17 -13.48 8.24
CA LYS A 109 -9.36 -13.88 7.08
C LYS A 109 -8.43 -12.77 6.61
N ILE A 110 -8.95 -11.55 6.51
CA ILE A 110 -8.14 -10.38 6.15
C ILE A 110 -7.04 -10.16 7.22
N LYS A 111 -7.38 -10.25 8.49
CA LYS A 111 -6.41 -10.13 9.57
C LYS A 111 -5.29 -11.17 9.44
N LYS A 112 -5.63 -12.44 9.21
CA LYS A 112 -4.64 -13.51 8.99
C LYS A 112 -3.78 -13.26 7.75
N PHE A 113 -4.35 -12.71 6.68
CA PHE A 113 -3.59 -12.32 5.51
C PHE A 113 -2.61 -11.18 5.81
N ASN A 114 -3.05 -10.15 6.51
CA ASN A 114 -2.19 -9.04 6.91
C ASN A 114 -1.06 -9.48 7.85
N GLU A 115 -1.34 -10.38 8.80
CA GLU A 115 -0.33 -11.03 9.65
C GLU A 115 0.69 -11.83 8.81
N PHE A 116 0.22 -12.55 7.79
CA PHE A 116 1.10 -13.24 6.85
C PHE A 116 2.04 -12.27 6.13
N LEU A 117 1.54 -11.11 5.64
CA LEU A 117 2.36 -10.08 5.00
C LEU A 117 3.44 -9.53 5.94
N ILE A 118 3.09 -9.24 7.19
CA ILE A 118 4.04 -8.76 8.21
C ILE A 118 5.12 -9.82 8.45
N ASN A 119 4.74 -11.08 8.66
CA ASN A 119 5.70 -12.16 8.86
C ASN A 119 6.61 -12.38 7.64
N LEU A 120 6.10 -12.11 6.44
CA LEU A 120 6.88 -12.22 5.22
C LEU A 120 7.88 -11.05 5.09
N SER A 121 7.48 -9.84 5.49
CA SER A 121 8.37 -8.66 5.45
C SER A 121 9.51 -8.76 6.48
N ILE A 122 9.30 -9.39 7.63
CA ILE A 122 10.37 -9.66 8.61
C ILE A 122 11.47 -10.55 7.99
N LYS A 123 11.09 -11.49 7.14
CA LYS A 123 12.02 -12.41 6.47
C LYS A 123 12.67 -11.83 5.22
N ASN A 124 12.04 -10.83 4.60
CA ASN A 124 12.47 -10.21 3.34
C ASN A 124 12.63 -8.70 3.55
N LYS A 125 13.85 -8.26 3.80
CA LYS A 125 14.15 -6.85 4.13
C LYS A 125 13.77 -5.86 3.02
N ASN A 126 13.66 -6.32 1.78
CA ASN A 126 13.23 -5.52 0.64
C ASN A 126 11.70 -5.46 0.46
N LEU A 127 10.93 -6.17 1.31
CA LEU A 127 9.48 -6.10 1.32
C LEU A 127 9.00 -5.15 2.42
N ILE A 128 8.38 -4.07 2.03
CA ILE A 128 7.84 -3.04 2.92
C ILE A 128 6.32 -3.08 2.84
N ILE A 129 5.63 -3.16 3.97
CA ILE A 129 4.17 -3.18 4.00
C ILE A 129 3.65 -1.79 4.32
N LEU A 130 2.86 -1.23 3.40
CA LEU A 130 2.05 -0.03 3.66
C LEU A 130 0.75 -0.46 4.34
N ASP A 131 0.55 -0.02 5.58
CA ASP A 131 -0.63 -0.37 6.39
C ASP A 131 -1.82 0.54 6.06
N VAL A 132 -2.55 0.16 5.02
CA VAL A 132 -3.76 0.85 4.54
C VAL A 132 -4.89 0.75 5.57
N ASP A 133 -4.94 -0.33 6.35
CA ASP A 133 -5.95 -0.51 7.41
C ASP A 133 -5.74 0.49 8.56
N LYS A 134 -4.49 0.74 8.93
CA LYS A 134 -4.13 1.78 9.89
C LYS A 134 -4.47 3.18 9.36
N LEU A 135 -4.21 3.46 8.08
CA LEU A 135 -4.60 4.72 7.44
C LEU A 135 -6.11 4.92 7.47
N LYS A 136 -6.89 3.88 7.21
CA LYS A 136 -8.34 3.93 7.31
C LYS A 136 -8.81 4.30 8.72
N ASN A 137 -8.20 3.72 9.74
CA ASN A 137 -8.53 4.05 11.12
C ASN A 137 -8.20 5.50 11.47
N PHE A 138 -7.13 6.04 10.91
CA PHE A 138 -6.73 7.43 11.10
C PHE A 138 -7.65 8.42 10.37
N ILE A 139 -7.99 8.17 9.11
CA ILE A 139 -8.81 9.06 8.26
C ILE A 139 -10.30 8.94 8.63
N GLY A 140 -10.70 7.79 9.14
CA GLY A 140 -12.09 7.40 9.40
C GLY A 140 -12.77 6.83 8.16
N SER A 141 -13.53 5.77 8.35
CA SER A 141 -14.14 4.99 7.25
C SER A 141 -15.01 5.81 6.30
N LYS A 142 -15.65 6.88 6.80
CA LYS A 142 -16.52 7.77 6.00
C LYS A 142 -15.73 8.57 4.95
N ASN A 143 -14.54 9.02 5.33
CA ASN A 143 -13.68 9.83 4.46
C ASN A 143 -12.69 9.00 3.66
N PHE A 144 -12.53 7.72 4.01
CA PHE A 144 -11.52 6.84 3.41
C PHE A 144 -11.95 6.34 2.03
N TYR A 145 -13.23 6.06 1.84
CA TYR A 145 -13.77 5.54 0.59
C TYR A 145 -14.67 6.54 -0.11
N ASP A 146 -14.63 6.49 -1.45
CA ASP A 146 -15.56 7.19 -2.33
C ASP A 146 -16.20 6.17 -3.27
N ILE A 147 -17.47 5.86 -3.01
CA ILE A 147 -18.24 4.90 -3.80
C ILE A 147 -18.43 5.41 -5.24
N SER A 148 -18.57 6.70 -5.45
CA SER A 148 -18.70 7.30 -6.78
C SER A 148 -17.45 7.09 -7.60
N ASN A 149 -16.28 7.34 -7.02
CA ASN A 149 -14.99 7.04 -7.65
C ASN A 149 -14.82 5.55 -7.98
N TYR A 150 -15.33 4.67 -7.12
CA TYR A 150 -15.27 3.24 -7.40
C TYR A 150 -16.07 2.86 -8.65
N TYR A 151 -17.25 3.44 -8.86
CA TYR A 151 -18.06 3.15 -10.06
C TYR A 151 -17.46 3.76 -11.32
N LEU A 152 -16.87 4.93 -11.23
CA LEU A 152 -16.30 5.67 -12.36
C LEU A 152 -14.93 5.13 -12.79
N SER A 153 -14.03 4.89 -11.83
CA SER A 153 -12.62 4.61 -12.08
C SER A 153 -12.12 3.29 -11.50
N LYS A 154 -13.02 2.53 -10.82
CA LYS A 154 -12.67 1.33 -10.06
C LYS A 154 -11.68 1.57 -8.92
N THR A 155 -11.45 2.83 -8.55
CA THR A 155 -10.59 3.21 -7.42
C THR A 155 -11.48 3.53 -6.22
N PRO A 156 -11.43 2.74 -5.14
CA PRO A 156 -12.36 2.92 -4.02
C PRO A 156 -11.99 4.08 -3.10
N TYR A 157 -10.77 4.58 -3.21
CA TYR A 157 -10.23 5.58 -2.30
C TYR A 157 -10.71 6.98 -2.63
N SER A 158 -11.03 7.76 -1.59
CA SER A 158 -11.28 9.18 -1.72
C SER A 158 -10.01 9.95 -2.12
N GLU A 159 -10.17 11.20 -2.54
CA GLU A 159 -9.05 12.10 -2.81
C GLU A 159 -8.16 12.28 -1.57
N ILE A 160 -8.77 12.45 -0.40
CA ILE A 160 -8.07 12.56 0.89
C ILE A 160 -7.19 11.33 1.11
N THR A 161 -7.75 10.14 0.93
CA THR A 161 -7.02 8.88 1.10
C THR A 161 -5.89 8.74 0.09
N ASN A 162 -6.11 9.09 -1.16
CA ASN A 162 -5.08 9.07 -2.18
C ASN A 162 -3.90 9.99 -1.84
N ASN A 163 -4.17 11.18 -1.28
CA ASN A 163 -3.14 12.10 -0.81
C ASN A 163 -2.33 11.50 0.34
N TYR A 164 -2.99 10.90 1.33
CA TYR A 164 -2.31 10.22 2.43
C TYR A 164 -1.48 9.02 1.99
N ILE A 165 -2.01 8.15 1.10
CA ILE A 165 -1.26 7.02 0.54
C ILE A 165 -0.02 7.54 -0.20
N SER A 166 -0.16 8.58 -1.02
CA SER A 166 0.95 9.18 -1.77
C SER A 166 2.02 9.74 -0.84
N PHE A 167 1.62 10.41 0.23
CA PHE A 167 2.51 10.93 1.25
C PHE A 167 3.27 9.80 1.96
N GLU A 168 2.59 8.75 2.41
CA GLU A 168 3.23 7.62 3.10
C GLU A 168 4.18 6.84 2.17
N VAL A 169 3.79 6.60 0.92
CA VAL A 169 4.67 5.99 -0.09
C VAL A 169 5.92 6.84 -0.30
N THR A 170 5.76 8.15 -0.42
CA THR A 170 6.88 9.09 -0.57
C THR A 170 7.82 9.06 0.64
N LYS A 171 7.29 8.98 1.85
CA LYS A 171 8.09 8.85 3.08
C LYS A 171 8.91 7.56 3.05
N ILE A 172 8.31 6.43 2.64
CA ILE A 172 9.00 5.15 2.50
C ILE A 172 10.14 5.28 1.49
N ILE A 173 9.86 5.81 0.29
CA ILE A 173 10.87 5.97 -0.77
C ILE A 173 12.03 6.85 -0.30
N ASN A 174 11.73 8.01 0.29
CA ASN A 174 12.76 8.92 0.80
C ASN A 174 13.59 8.28 1.92
N ALA A 175 12.96 7.42 2.72
CA ALA A 175 13.63 6.67 3.76
C ALA A 175 14.64 5.68 3.19
N GLU A 176 14.24 4.90 2.19
CA GLU A 176 15.07 3.89 1.55
C GLU A 176 16.20 4.52 0.71
N LEU A 177 15.92 5.65 0.08
CA LEU A 177 16.94 6.42 -0.67
C LEU A 177 17.87 7.24 0.22
N ASN A 178 17.71 7.18 1.56
CA ASN A 178 18.46 7.99 2.52
C ASN A 178 18.36 9.52 2.27
N ILE A 179 17.28 9.98 1.65
CA ILE A 179 16.98 11.41 1.42
C ILE A 179 16.37 12.01 2.70
N ARG A 180 16.89 11.65 3.87
CA ARG A 180 16.42 12.20 5.15
C ARG A 180 17.37 13.28 5.63
N LYS A 181 16.81 14.32 6.28
CA LYS A 181 17.61 15.22 7.08
C LYS A 181 18.20 14.41 8.26
N LYS A 182 19.51 14.35 8.35
CA LYS A 182 20.21 13.55 9.36
C LYS A 182 20.35 14.28 10.70
N CYS A 183 20.19 15.60 10.72
CA CYS A 183 20.32 16.43 11.89
C CYS A 183 19.41 17.64 11.79
N LEU A 184 18.82 18.02 12.91
CA LEU A 184 18.14 19.29 13.12
C LEU A 184 18.87 19.99 14.27
N ILE A 185 19.53 21.09 13.95
CA ILE A 185 20.14 21.98 14.96
C ILE A 185 19.17 23.13 15.15
N VAL A 186 18.70 23.30 16.38
CA VAL A 186 17.74 24.34 16.73
C VAL A 186 18.33 25.09 17.94
N ASP A 187 18.33 26.41 17.83
CA ASP A 187 18.58 27.27 18.98
C ASP A 187 17.41 27.14 19.96
N LEU A 188 17.70 27.13 21.24
CA LEU A 188 16.70 26.87 22.28
C LEU A 188 15.99 28.18 22.67
N ASP A 189 16.74 29.23 22.90
CA ASP A 189 16.21 30.48 23.41
C ASP A 189 15.45 31.25 22.31
N ASN A 190 14.26 31.72 22.65
CA ASN A 190 13.34 32.41 21.71
C ASN A 190 12.99 31.67 20.44
N THR A 191 13.45 30.41 20.28
CA THR A 191 13.13 29.54 19.11
C THR A 191 12.19 28.41 19.47
N LEU A 192 12.46 27.68 20.55
CA LEU A 192 11.60 26.61 21.05
C LEU A 192 10.71 27.04 22.22
N TRP A 193 11.12 28.05 22.97
CA TRP A 193 10.30 28.69 23.99
C TRP A 193 10.58 30.20 24.01
N GLY A 194 9.59 30.96 24.48
CA GLY A 194 9.75 32.42 24.66
C GLY A 194 10.57 32.71 25.90
N GLY A 195 11.73 33.35 25.73
CA GLY A 195 12.65 33.77 26.80
C GLY A 195 14.01 33.10 26.73
N VAL A 196 14.92 33.62 27.52
CA VAL A 196 16.28 33.10 27.73
C VAL A 196 16.28 32.36 29.07
N LEU A 197 16.75 31.13 29.09
CA LEU A 197 17.01 30.39 30.32
C LEU A 197 18.33 30.90 30.90
N GLY A 198 18.27 31.86 31.82
CA GLY A 198 19.38 32.35 32.60
C GLY A 198 19.40 31.79 33.99
#